data_ba7d1e73a0d3adac268540eda5410d8f
#
_entry.id   ba7d1e73a0d3adac268540eda5410d8f
#
_cell.length_a   1.000
_cell.length_b   1.000
_cell.length_c   1.000
_cell.angle_alpha   90.00
_cell.angle_beta   90.00
_cell.angle_gamma   90.00
#
_symmetry.space_group_name_H-M   'P 1'
#
loop_
_entity.id
_entity.type
_entity.pdbx_description
1 polymer ?
#
loop_
_entity_poly.entity_id
_entity_poly.type
_entity_poly.pdbx_seq_one_letter_code
_entity_poly.pdbx_strand_id
1 'polypeptide(L)'
;MYFKQFIFRNIIYFAVCFVIIPQLAFATQPVRMLTVTGAAAVKVKPNQAKLTWTIEARADAPASAMAALRSKTASLLAALEAFGLPKEDLASSVLSLSPNFQYIDRQPPKLLDYSATTRLEVTINHLPAFPEIVQIGLDLGVTALGNLVFLTKDEARWQSLARQKAMKDALVKAQDYAEAAEVKLGQLISLSDRLPERGGPPGFLSAQRSLSEAGIVPQDVAFRQSVIAQYEILVKPE
;
A
#
# COMPACT_ATOMS: atom_id res chain seq x y z
N MET A 1 -10.13 48.11 -84.27
CA MET A 1 -10.80 48.80 -83.19
C MET A 1 -12.09 48.06 -82.86
N TYR A 2 -12.02 46.78 -82.54
CA TYR A 2 -13.13 45.94 -82.11
C TYR A 2 -12.54 44.75 -81.37
N PHE A 3 -12.11 44.89 -80.06
CA PHE A 3 -11.56 43.80 -79.30
C PHE A 3 -11.72 44.03 -77.78
N LYS A 4 -12.92 44.40 -77.34
CA LYS A 4 -13.16 44.71 -75.94
C LYS A 4 -14.55 44.32 -75.39
N GLN A 5 -15.33 43.46 -76.03
CA GLN A 5 -16.69 43.21 -75.60
C GLN A 5 -17.01 41.67 -75.39
N PHE A 6 -16.00 40.80 -75.31
CA PHE A 6 -16.30 39.37 -75.26
C PHE A 6 -15.92 38.66 -73.94
N ILE A 7 -15.48 39.39 -72.90
CA ILE A 7 -14.98 38.82 -71.68
C ILE A 7 -15.96 38.91 -70.51
N PHE A 8 -17.08 39.55 -70.62
CA PHE A 8 -17.98 39.79 -69.45
C PHE A 8 -19.23 38.93 -69.37
N ARG A 9 -19.36 37.86 -70.18
CA ARG A 9 -20.61 37.13 -70.24
C ARG A 9 -20.55 35.64 -69.69
N ASN A 10 -19.35 35.19 -69.21
CA ASN A 10 -19.21 33.80 -68.72
C ASN A 10 -18.82 33.67 -67.22
N ILE A 11 -18.94 34.74 -66.41
CA ILE A 11 -18.61 34.67 -64.96
C ILE A 11 -19.82 34.48 -64.06
N ILE A 12 -21.06 34.34 -64.59
CA ILE A 12 -22.28 34.34 -63.76
C ILE A 12 -22.83 32.93 -63.48
N TYR A 13 -22.28 31.87 -64.04
CA TYR A 13 -22.82 30.50 -63.80
C TYR A 13 -21.98 29.60 -62.90
N PHE A 14 -21.01 30.14 -62.15
CA PHE A 14 -20.24 29.35 -61.17
C PHE A 14 -20.57 29.74 -59.73
N ALA A 15 -21.83 30.00 -59.49
CA ALA A 15 -22.31 30.28 -58.13
C ALA A 15 -23.40 29.31 -57.76
N VAL A 16 -23.12 28.60 -56.65
CA VAL A 16 -24.13 28.02 -55.76
C VAL A 16 -24.66 26.64 -56.16
N CYS A 17 -23.78 25.62 -56.13
CA CYS A 17 -24.22 24.31 -55.59
C CYS A 17 -23.66 24.16 -54.18
N PHE A 18 -24.15 24.94 -53.25
CA PHE A 18 -23.94 24.74 -51.81
C PHE A 18 -24.80 23.51 -51.43
N VAL A 19 -24.23 22.30 -51.53
CA VAL A 19 -24.85 21.08 -51.07
C VAL A 19 -24.98 21.19 -49.56
N ILE A 20 -26.16 21.50 -49.08
CA ILE A 20 -26.57 21.39 -47.70
C ILE A 20 -26.57 19.91 -47.41
N ILE A 21 -25.46 19.37 -46.91
CA ILE A 21 -25.38 18.06 -46.27
C ILE A 21 -26.08 18.25 -44.93
N PRO A 22 -27.25 17.61 -44.70
CA PRO A 22 -27.85 17.60 -43.37
C PRO A 22 -26.82 16.88 -42.46
N GLN A 23 -26.19 17.62 -41.57
CA GLN A 23 -25.47 17.04 -40.46
C GLN A 23 -26.54 16.33 -39.62
N LEU A 24 -26.66 15.02 -39.79
CA LEU A 24 -27.31 14.14 -38.85
C LEU A 24 -26.53 14.27 -37.54
N ALA A 25 -26.87 15.26 -36.74
CA ALA A 25 -26.43 15.32 -35.34
C ALA A 25 -27.04 14.08 -34.67
N PHE A 26 -26.23 13.02 -34.56
CA PHE A 26 -26.51 11.95 -33.63
C PHE A 26 -26.56 12.58 -32.24
N ALA A 27 -27.75 12.95 -31.79
CA ALA A 27 -27.99 13.33 -30.41
C ALA A 27 -27.64 12.11 -29.55
N THR A 28 -26.42 12.06 -29.03
CA THR A 28 -26.00 11.09 -28.05
C THR A 28 -26.91 11.33 -26.84
N GLN A 29 -27.91 10.48 -26.65
CA GLN A 29 -28.81 10.55 -25.49
C GLN A 29 -27.90 10.48 -24.24
N PRO A 30 -28.04 11.42 -23.29
CA PRO A 30 -27.27 11.36 -22.06
C PRO A 30 -27.57 10.03 -21.35
N VAL A 31 -26.56 9.19 -21.22
CA VAL A 31 -26.71 7.92 -20.47
C VAL A 31 -27.03 8.28 -19.02
N ARG A 32 -28.20 7.86 -18.56
CA ARG A 32 -28.60 8.05 -17.17
C ARG A 32 -27.79 7.06 -16.32
N MET A 33 -27.03 7.57 -15.37
CA MET A 33 -26.11 6.77 -14.58
C MET A 33 -26.36 6.91 -13.09
N LEU A 34 -26.24 5.79 -12.38
CA LEU A 34 -26.17 5.72 -10.92
C LEU A 34 -24.72 5.43 -10.53
N THR A 35 -24.13 6.30 -9.74
CA THR A 35 -22.80 6.11 -9.17
C THR A 35 -22.93 5.73 -7.70
N VAL A 36 -22.33 4.62 -7.33
CA VAL A 36 -22.30 4.12 -5.96
C VAL A 36 -20.88 3.79 -5.52
N THR A 37 -20.65 3.90 -4.22
CA THR A 37 -19.38 3.46 -3.62
C THR A 37 -19.64 2.23 -2.77
N GLY A 38 -18.98 1.13 -3.12
CA GLY A 38 -18.94 -0.07 -2.31
C GLY A 38 -17.71 -0.11 -1.43
N ALA A 39 -17.84 -0.60 -0.20
CA ALA A 39 -16.74 -0.73 0.73
C ALA A 39 -16.83 -2.03 1.51
N ALA A 40 -15.69 -2.63 1.79
CA ALA A 40 -15.61 -3.81 2.64
C ALA A 40 -14.35 -3.83 3.49
N ALA A 41 -14.43 -4.49 4.64
CA ALA A 41 -13.31 -4.81 5.50
C ALA A 41 -13.34 -6.30 5.84
N VAL A 42 -12.24 -6.99 5.59
CA VAL A 42 -12.02 -8.38 5.98
C VAL A 42 -11.02 -8.40 7.12
N LYS A 43 -11.42 -8.90 8.28
CA LYS A 43 -10.54 -9.07 9.46
C LYS A 43 -10.09 -10.52 9.54
N VAL A 44 -8.79 -10.73 9.77
CA VAL A 44 -8.15 -12.03 9.79
C VAL A 44 -7.17 -12.10 10.96
N LYS A 45 -7.16 -13.20 11.67
CA LYS A 45 -6.14 -13.44 12.70
C LYS A 45 -4.77 -13.52 12.04
N PRO A 46 -3.75 -12.81 12.57
CA PRO A 46 -2.40 -12.91 12.05
C PRO A 46 -1.84 -14.32 12.26
N ASN A 47 -0.97 -14.73 11.35
CA ASN A 47 -0.20 -15.98 11.44
C ASN A 47 1.29 -15.77 11.26
N GLN A 48 1.72 -14.49 11.10
CA GLN A 48 3.10 -14.08 11.02
C GLN A 48 3.33 -12.83 11.88
N ALA A 49 4.57 -12.65 12.32
CA ALA A 49 5.05 -11.40 12.89
C ALA A 49 6.35 -10.99 12.18
N LYS A 50 6.51 -9.69 11.99
CA LYS A 50 7.75 -9.08 11.50
C LYS A 50 8.22 -8.06 12.52
N LEU A 51 9.48 -8.13 12.92
CA LEU A 51 10.07 -7.18 13.85
C LEU A 51 11.46 -6.79 13.41
N THR A 52 11.89 -5.59 13.84
CA THR A 52 13.21 -5.06 13.56
C THR A 52 14.05 -5.08 14.83
N TRP A 53 15.20 -5.72 14.77
CA TRP A 53 16.18 -5.73 15.84
C TRP A 53 17.31 -4.76 15.52
N THR A 54 17.79 -4.05 16.53
CA THR A 54 19.01 -3.27 16.44
C THR A 54 20.11 -3.99 17.18
N ILE A 55 21.25 -4.17 16.52
CA ILE A 55 22.45 -4.79 17.08
C ILE A 55 23.53 -3.72 17.07
N GLU A 56 24.15 -3.49 18.21
CA GLU A 56 25.22 -2.50 18.37
C GLU A 56 26.46 -3.16 19.00
N ALA A 57 27.64 -2.72 18.53
CA ALA A 57 28.92 -3.04 19.13
C ALA A 57 29.76 -1.78 19.22
N ARG A 58 30.50 -1.61 20.33
CA ARG A 58 31.36 -0.48 20.58
C ARG A 58 32.78 -0.93 20.76
N ALA A 59 33.76 -0.10 20.32
CA ALA A 59 35.16 -0.30 20.54
C ALA A 59 35.94 1.00 20.34
N ASP A 60 37.17 1.06 20.85
CA ASP A 60 38.05 2.23 20.78
C ASP A 60 38.51 2.56 19.35
N ALA A 61 38.46 1.58 18.43
CA ALA A 61 38.82 1.76 17.03
C ALA A 61 37.67 1.36 16.08
N PRO A 62 37.50 2.07 14.93
CA PRO A 62 36.45 1.79 13.98
C PRO A 62 36.46 0.34 13.46
N ALA A 63 37.64 -0.18 13.14
CA ALA A 63 37.79 -1.54 12.63
C ALA A 63 37.41 -2.59 13.69
N SER A 64 37.72 -2.35 14.95
CA SER A 64 37.38 -3.22 16.08
C SER A 64 35.87 -3.22 16.36
N ALA A 65 35.21 -2.05 16.30
CA ALA A 65 33.77 -1.94 16.43
C ALA A 65 33.05 -2.72 15.33
N MET A 66 33.50 -2.60 14.08
CA MET A 66 32.98 -3.34 12.95
C MET A 66 33.19 -4.86 13.05
N ALA A 67 34.38 -5.29 13.53
CA ALA A 67 34.65 -6.71 13.74
C ALA A 67 33.77 -7.31 14.85
N ALA A 68 33.62 -6.59 15.95
CA ALA A 68 32.73 -6.98 17.05
C ALA A 68 31.26 -7.08 16.62
N LEU A 69 30.78 -6.10 15.80
CA LEU A 69 29.40 -6.14 15.24
C LEU A 69 29.19 -7.36 14.35
N ARG A 70 30.19 -7.65 13.46
CA ARG A 70 30.11 -8.84 12.57
C ARG A 70 30.02 -10.13 13.36
N SER A 71 30.88 -10.29 14.37
CA SER A 71 30.91 -11.48 15.23
C SER A 71 29.55 -11.67 15.95
N LYS A 72 29.06 -10.59 16.56
CA LYS A 72 27.76 -10.58 17.26
C LYS A 72 26.61 -10.95 16.36
N THR A 73 26.55 -10.32 15.17
CA THR A 73 25.51 -10.61 14.17
C THR A 73 25.60 -12.02 13.65
N ALA A 74 26.81 -12.55 13.39
CA ALA A 74 26.98 -13.93 12.95
C ALA A 74 26.51 -14.94 13.99
N SER A 75 26.83 -14.72 15.27
CA SER A 75 26.36 -15.60 16.37
C SER A 75 24.85 -15.58 16.48
N LEU A 76 24.22 -14.40 16.34
CA LEU A 76 22.76 -14.27 16.37
C LEU A 76 22.09 -15.00 15.20
N LEU A 77 22.60 -14.79 13.98
CA LEU A 77 22.06 -15.48 12.79
C LEU A 77 22.19 -16.99 12.92
N ALA A 78 23.35 -17.49 13.38
CA ALA A 78 23.56 -18.93 13.60
C ALA A 78 22.59 -19.53 14.64
N ALA A 79 22.32 -18.81 15.72
CA ALA A 79 21.38 -19.26 16.75
C ALA A 79 19.93 -19.29 16.24
N LEU A 80 19.52 -18.28 15.45
CA LEU A 80 18.18 -18.25 14.85
C LEU A 80 17.99 -19.36 13.81
N GLU A 81 19.02 -19.62 12.98
CA GLU A 81 19.01 -20.74 12.04
C GLU A 81 18.94 -22.09 12.76
N ALA A 82 19.72 -22.27 13.85
CA ALA A 82 19.69 -23.47 14.68
C ALA A 82 18.32 -23.68 15.38
N PHE A 83 17.62 -22.58 15.71
CA PHE A 83 16.25 -22.63 16.24
C PHE A 83 15.23 -22.99 15.15
N GLY A 84 15.57 -22.89 13.87
CA GLY A 84 14.72 -23.27 12.74
C GLY A 84 14.16 -22.09 11.93
N LEU A 85 14.66 -20.88 12.12
CA LEU A 85 14.33 -19.77 11.22
C LEU A 85 15.12 -19.90 9.91
N PRO A 86 14.45 -19.92 8.74
CA PRO A 86 15.16 -19.96 7.46
C PRO A 86 15.83 -18.60 7.17
N LYS A 87 16.92 -18.63 6.41
CA LYS A 87 17.70 -17.42 6.06
C LYS A 87 16.89 -16.36 5.33
N GLU A 88 15.91 -16.78 4.54
CA GLU A 88 14.99 -15.89 3.81
C GLU A 88 14.11 -15.03 4.73
N ASP A 89 13.91 -15.47 5.95
CA ASP A 89 13.15 -14.73 6.97
C ASP A 89 14.01 -13.74 7.77
N LEU A 90 15.33 -13.67 7.45
CA LEU A 90 16.32 -12.83 8.12
C LEU A 90 16.94 -11.86 7.11
N ALA A 91 16.70 -10.56 7.26
CA ALA A 91 17.22 -9.56 6.35
C ALA A 91 17.94 -8.42 7.10
N SER A 92 19.20 -8.18 6.77
CA SER A 92 19.95 -7.02 7.30
C SER A 92 19.71 -5.81 6.41
N SER A 93 19.31 -4.66 7.00
CA SER A 93 18.88 -3.49 6.22
C SER A 93 19.77 -2.27 6.34
N VAL A 94 20.50 -2.10 7.44
CA VAL A 94 21.32 -0.90 7.70
C VAL A 94 22.65 -1.31 8.29
N LEU A 95 23.71 -0.62 7.86
CA LEU A 95 25.01 -0.68 8.50
C LEU A 95 25.49 0.75 8.74
N SER A 96 25.79 1.10 9.98
CA SER A 96 26.26 2.42 10.37
C SER A 96 27.49 2.29 11.28
N LEU A 97 28.41 3.23 11.15
CA LEU A 97 29.58 3.38 12.03
C LEU A 97 29.68 4.85 12.37
N SER A 98 29.69 5.18 13.66
CA SER A 98 29.74 6.56 14.14
C SER A 98 30.68 6.71 15.32
N PRO A 99 31.43 7.80 15.41
CA PRO A 99 32.19 8.13 16.61
C PRO A 99 31.24 8.66 17.71
N ASN A 100 31.51 8.27 18.94
CA ASN A 100 30.83 8.78 20.14
C ASN A 100 31.73 9.79 20.85
N PHE A 101 31.18 10.99 21.10
CA PHE A 101 31.90 12.05 21.78
C PHE A 101 31.25 12.34 23.13
N GLN A 102 32.10 12.59 24.13
CA GLN A 102 31.69 13.18 25.39
C GLN A 102 31.77 14.70 25.29
N TYR A 103 30.68 15.38 25.61
CA TYR A 103 30.59 16.82 25.68
C TYR A 103 30.61 17.25 27.16
N ILE A 104 31.66 18.02 27.57
CA ILE A 104 31.78 18.60 28.91
C ILE A 104 31.71 20.11 28.73
N ASP A 105 30.94 20.80 29.58
CA ASP A 105 30.80 22.26 29.50
C ASP A 105 32.19 22.95 29.49
N ARG A 106 32.36 23.88 28.53
CA ARG A 106 33.61 24.66 28.32
C ARG A 106 34.87 23.86 27.98
N GLN A 107 34.71 22.60 27.55
CA GLN A 107 35.84 21.78 27.08
C GLN A 107 35.62 21.30 25.65
N PRO A 108 36.67 21.05 24.86
CA PRO A 108 36.55 20.43 23.55
C PRO A 108 35.92 19.03 23.68
N PRO A 109 35.10 18.59 22.69
CA PRO A 109 34.54 17.25 22.67
C PRO A 109 35.64 16.19 22.72
N LYS A 110 35.52 15.24 23.64
CA LYS A 110 36.45 14.11 23.76
C LYS A 110 35.88 12.88 23.08
N LEU A 111 36.63 12.31 22.13
CA LEU A 111 36.22 11.03 21.54
C LEU A 111 36.25 9.94 22.61
N LEU A 112 35.17 9.21 22.78
CA LEU A 112 35.06 8.08 23.70
C LEU A 112 35.38 6.75 23.00
N ASP A 113 34.57 6.41 22.02
CA ASP A 113 34.61 5.15 21.28
C ASP A 113 33.93 5.29 19.90
N TYR A 114 33.85 4.21 19.16
CA TYR A 114 33.09 4.07 17.92
C TYR A 114 31.98 3.06 18.12
N SER A 115 30.78 3.42 17.70
CA SER A 115 29.59 2.55 17.68
C SER A 115 29.33 2.06 16.26
N ALA A 116 29.35 0.76 16.07
CA ALA A 116 28.87 0.09 14.85
C ALA A 116 27.49 -0.50 15.09
N THR A 117 26.55 -0.23 14.20
CA THR A 117 25.14 -0.62 14.36
C THR A 117 24.61 -1.26 13.07
N THR A 118 23.83 -2.33 13.22
CA THR A 118 23.05 -2.91 12.12
C THR A 118 21.62 -3.15 12.56
N ARG A 119 20.70 -3.20 11.57
CA ARG A 119 19.32 -3.61 11.78
C ARG A 119 19.07 -4.94 11.11
N LEU A 120 18.48 -5.86 11.84
CA LEU A 120 18.04 -7.16 11.37
C LEU A 120 16.52 -7.20 11.39
N GLU A 121 15.89 -7.38 10.23
CA GLU A 121 14.46 -7.70 10.13
C GLU A 121 14.31 -9.20 10.29
N VAL A 122 13.43 -9.60 11.20
CA VAL A 122 13.12 -11.00 11.50
C VAL A 122 11.65 -11.26 11.21
N THR A 123 11.38 -12.18 10.30
CA THR A 123 10.03 -12.65 9.99
C THR A 123 9.76 -13.95 10.72
N ILE A 124 8.73 -14.00 11.52
CA ILE A 124 8.33 -15.16 12.31
C ILE A 124 7.06 -15.74 11.73
N ASN A 125 7.17 -16.90 11.11
CA ASN A 125 6.09 -17.61 10.43
C ASN A 125 5.24 -18.48 11.36
N HIS A 126 5.70 -18.70 12.59
CA HIS A 126 5.00 -19.48 13.61
C HIS A 126 4.89 -18.66 14.90
N LEU A 127 3.78 -17.94 15.06
CA LEU A 127 3.59 -17.01 16.18
C LEU A 127 3.80 -17.60 17.59
N PRO A 128 3.46 -18.86 17.88
CA PRO A 128 3.76 -19.45 19.18
C PRO A 128 5.26 -19.46 19.54
N ALA A 129 6.16 -19.49 18.56
CA ALA A 129 7.61 -19.41 18.78
C ALA A 129 8.13 -17.98 19.02
N PHE A 130 7.27 -16.96 18.91
CA PHE A 130 7.66 -15.55 19.04
C PHE A 130 8.40 -15.24 20.35
N PRO A 131 7.93 -15.65 21.54
CA PRO A 131 8.62 -15.34 22.80
C PRO A 131 10.03 -15.94 22.88
N GLU A 132 10.22 -17.18 22.40
CA GLU A 132 11.51 -17.86 22.41
C GLU A 132 12.51 -17.20 21.46
N ILE A 133 12.04 -16.80 20.26
CA ILE A 133 12.85 -16.08 19.29
C ILE A 133 13.32 -14.73 19.84
N VAL A 134 12.42 -13.99 20.49
CA VAL A 134 12.77 -12.72 21.14
C VAL A 134 13.80 -12.95 22.25
N GLN A 135 13.65 -14.00 23.06
CA GLN A 135 14.58 -14.32 24.12
C GLN A 135 15.99 -14.63 23.58
N ILE A 136 16.10 -15.41 22.49
CA ILE A 136 17.38 -15.67 21.81
C ILE A 136 18.05 -14.36 21.40
N GLY A 137 17.26 -13.42 20.85
CA GLY A 137 17.79 -12.10 20.47
C GLY A 137 18.34 -11.32 21.64
N LEU A 138 17.63 -11.28 22.76
CA LEU A 138 18.05 -10.58 23.97
C LEU A 138 19.30 -11.20 24.58
N ASP A 139 19.36 -12.51 24.66
CA ASP A 139 20.51 -13.25 25.22
C ASP A 139 21.81 -13.06 24.40
N LEU A 140 21.66 -12.86 23.07
CA LEU A 140 22.77 -12.61 22.15
C LEU A 140 23.03 -11.13 21.91
N GLY A 141 22.40 -10.26 22.70
CA GLY A 141 22.75 -8.86 22.81
C GLY A 141 22.13 -7.97 21.72
N VAL A 142 20.92 -8.26 21.30
CA VAL A 142 20.08 -7.26 20.63
C VAL A 142 19.88 -6.09 21.58
N THR A 143 20.17 -4.87 21.10
CA THR A 143 20.16 -3.66 21.92
C THR A 143 18.82 -2.94 21.92
N ALA A 144 18.03 -3.14 20.85
CA ALA A 144 16.67 -2.59 20.77
C ALA A 144 15.76 -3.46 19.90
N LEU A 145 14.51 -3.55 20.32
CA LEU A 145 13.40 -4.16 19.57
C LEU A 145 12.49 -3.05 19.06
N GLY A 146 12.17 -3.06 17.78
CA GLY A 146 11.30 -2.07 17.18
C GLY A 146 10.40 -2.64 16.09
N ASN A 147 9.41 -1.87 15.67
CA ASN A 147 8.52 -2.16 14.54
C ASN A 147 7.94 -3.58 14.52
N LEU A 148 7.33 -4.02 15.62
CA LEU A 148 6.57 -5.27 15.61
C LEU A 148 5.28 -5.09 14.81
N VAL A 149 5.15 -5.85 13.73
CA VAL A 149 3.97 -5.85 12.86
C VAL A 149 3.45 -7.27 12.73
N PHE A 150 2.16 -7.46 12.98
CA PHE A 150 1.49 -8.73 12.74
C PHE A 150 0.93 -8.79 11.33
N LEU A 151 1.17 -9.89 10.64
CA LEU A 151 0.88 -10.09 9.22
C LEU A 151 0.14 -11.42 9.00
N THR A 152 -0.26 -11.66 7.76
CA THR A 152 -0.75 -12.96 7.31
C THR A 152 -0.06 -13.36 5.99
N LYS A 153 0.27 -14.64 5.85
CA LYS A 153 0.89 -15.20 4.64
C LYS A 153 0.04 -15.03 3.39
N ASP A 154 -1.28 -15.10 3.55
CA ASP A 154 -2.24 -15.11 2.44
C ASP A 154 -2.79 -13.71 2.13
N GLU A 155 -1.97 -12.68 2.22
CA GLU A 155 -2.39 -11.29 2.03
C GLU A 155 -3.16 -11.08 0.72
N ALA A 156 -2.64 -11.60 -0.39
CA ALA A 156 -3.26 -11.48 -1.71
C ALA A 156 -4.68 -12.10 -1.75
N ARG A 157 -4.89 -13.21 -1.06
CA ARG A 157 -6.20 -13.87 -0.93
C ARG A 157 -7.19 -12.98 -0.19
N TRP A 158 -6.77 -12.39 0.92
CA TRP A 158 -7.63 -11.56 1.74
C TRP A 158 -7.94 -10.21 1.08
N GLN A 159 -6.98 -9.64 0.36
CA GLN A 159 -7.20 -8.47 -0.48
C GLN A 159 -8.20 -8.78 -1.60
N SER A 160 -8.08 -9.93 -2.26
CA SER A 160 -9.04 -10.38 -3.28
C SER A 160 -10.46 -10.53 -2.70
N LEU A 161 -10.57 -11.15 -1.52
CA LEU A 161 -11.86 -11.30 -0.83
C LEU A 161 -12.47 -9.93 -0.46
N ALA A 162 -11.64 -8.98 -0.01
CA ALA A 162 -12.09 -7.63 0.31
C ALA A 162 -12.63 -6.91 -0.93
N ARG A 163 -11.94 -7.03 -2.10
CA ARG A 163 -12.43 -6.49 -3.38
C ARG A 163 -13.78 -7.09 -3.79
N GLN A 164 -13.91 -8.41 -3.70
CA GLN A 164 -15.17 -9.09 -4.03
C GLN A 164 -16.32 -8.61 -3.15
N LYS A 165 -16.08 -8.48 -1.84
CA LYS A 165 -17.09 -7.97 -0.90
C LYS A 165 -17.44 -6.50 -1.15
N ALA A 166 -16.46 -5.66 -1.47
CA ALA A 166 -16.70 -4.25 -1.81
C ALA A 166 -17.53 -4.11 -3.08
N MET A 167 -17.27 -4.93 -4.10
CA MET A 167 -18.07 -4.96 -5.32
C MET A 167 -19.50 -5.44 -5.06
N LYS A 168 -19.67 -6.46 -4.22
CA LYS A 168 -21.01 -6.93 -3.81
C LYS A 168 -21.78 -5.84 -3.04
N ASP A 169 -21.13 -5.11 -2.14
CA ASP A 169 -21.73 -3.98 -1.41
C ASP A 169 -22.16 -2.86 -2.37
N ALA A 170 -21.33 -2.52 -3.38
CA ALA A 170 -21.71 -1.56 -4.41
C ALA A 170 -22.95 -2.00 -5.19
N LEU A 171 -23.02 -3.27 -5.57
CA LEU A 171 -24.18 -3.82 -6.30
C LEU A 171 -25.46 -3.78 -5.47
N VAL A 172 -25.40 -4.19 -4.20
CA VAL A 172 -26.56 -4.14 -3.30
C VAL A 172 -27.06 -2.71 -3.15
N LYS A 173 -26.17 -1.75 -2.89
CA LYS A 173 -26.55 -0.33 -2.81
C LYS A 173 -27.17 0.19 -4.11
N ALA A 174 -26.63 -0.21 -5.25
CA ALA A 174 -27.19 0.19 -6.55
C ALA A 174 -28.61 -0.36 -6.76
N GLN A 175 -28.86 -1.59 -6.33
CA GLN A 175 -30.20 -2.23 -6.37
C GLN A 175 -31.20 -1.50 -5.45
N ASP A 176 -30.79 -1.22 -4.20
CA ASP A 176 -31.61 -0.51 -3.22
C ASP A 176 -32.01 0.88 -3.74
N TYR A 177 -31.07 1.64 -4.31
CA TYR A 177 -31.37 2.95 -4.89
C TYR A 177 -32.25 2.87 -6.13
N ALA A 178 -32.05 1.88 -7.00
CA ALA A 178 -32.90 1.70 -8.18
C ALA A 178 -34.32 1.32 -7.81
N GLU A 179 -34.51 0.46 -6.80
CA GLU A 179 -35.82 0.09 -6.26
C GLU A 179 -36.51 1.29 -5.63
N ALA A 180 -35.83 2.04 -4.76
CA ALA A 180 -36.41 3.23 -4.11
C ALA A 180 -36.78 4.35 -5.09
N ALA A 181 -36.07 4.44 -6.22
CA ALA A 181 -36.36 5.40 -7.29
C ALA A 181 -37.35 4.89 -8.34
N GLU A 182 -37.90 3.67 -8.17
CA GLU A 182 -38.78 2.99 -9.11
C GLU A 182 -38.25 2.84 -10.55
N VAL A 183 -36.90 2.76 -10.69
CA VAL A 183 -36.21 2.55 -11.96
C VAL A 183 -35.64 1.13 -12.03
N LYS A 184 -35.18 0.69 -13.21
CA LYS A 184 -34.48 -0.58 -13.37
C LYS A 184 -32.97 -0.31 -13.38
N LEU A 185 -32.19 -1.09 -12.61
CA LEU A 185 -30.74 -1.11 -12.69
C LEU A 185 -30.32 -1.79 -14.01
N GLY A 186 -29.52 -1.09 -14.81
CA GLY A 186 -28.95 -1.58 -16.05
C GLY A 186 -27.56 -2.18 -15.87
N GLN A 187 -26.77 -2.16 -16.92
CA GLN A 187 -25.43 -2.74 -16.95
C GLN A 187 -24.42 -1.89 -16.16
N LEU A 188 -23.34 -2.54 -15.70
CA LEU A 188 -22.17 -1.86 -15.16
C LEU A 188 -21.45 -1.15 -16.32
N ILE A 189 -21.36 0.19 -16.26
CA ILE A 189 -20.72 1.03 -17.28
C ILE A 189 -19.24 1.25 -16.95
N SER A 190 -18.94 1.51 -15.68
CA SER A 190 -17.60 1.86 -15.22
C SER A 190 -17.35 1.29 -13.83
N LEU A 191 -16.13 0.81 -13.63
CA LEU A 191 -15.64 0.34 -12.34
C LEU A 191 -14.27 0.97 -12.10
N SER A 192 -14.12 1.63 -10.96
CA SER A 192 -12.85 2.21 -10.52
C SER A 192 -12.48 1.66 -9.15
N ASP A 193 -11.27 1.14 -9.05
CA ASP A 193 -10.68 0.74 -7.78
C ASP A 193 -10.12 1.99 -7.09
N ARG A 194 -10.73 2.37 -5.98
CA ARG A 194 -10.26 3.49 -5.18
C ARG A 194 -9.46 2.95 -4.02
N LEU A 195 -8.17 3.26 -4.01
CA LEU A 195 -7.38 3.08 -2.79
C LEU A 195 -8.02 3.95 -1.70
N PRO A 196 -8.26 3.41 -0.48
CA PRO A 196 -8.81 4.19 0.60
C PRO A 196 -7.91 5.42 0.84
N GLU A 197 -8.48 6.61 0.67
CA GLU A 197 -7.79 7.86 1.01
C GLU A 197 -7.48 7.84 2.51
N ARG A 198 -6.19 7.90 2.84
CA ARG A 198 -5.63 7.98 4.19
C ARG A 198 -5.80 6.75 5.10
N GLY A 199 -4.88 5.90 4.95
CA GLY A 199 -4.48 4.89 5.93
C GLY A 199 -3.34 4.16 5.31
N GLY A 200 -2.11 4.38 5.65
CA GLY A 200 -0.88 3.76 5.20
C GLY A 200 -0.90 2.70 4.09
N PRO A 201 0.22 2.15 3.68
CA PRO A 201 0.25 1.07 2.69
C PRO A 201 -0.73 -0.03 3.09
N PRO A 202 -1.40 -0.71 2.13
CA PRO A 202 -2.34 -1.79 2.42
C PRO A 202 -1.66 -2.81 3.36
N GLY A 203 -2.23 -3.03 4.52
CA GLY A 203 -1.65 -3.89 5.57
C GLY A 203 -1.05 -3.17 6.77
N PHE A 204 -0.78 -1.85 6.69
CA PHE A 204 -0.21 -1.10 7.82
C PHE A 204 -1.25 -0.24 8.54
N LEU A 205 -2.17 -0.86 9.24
CA LEU A 205 -2.63 -0.26 10.48
C LEU A 205 -1.62 -0.70 11.53
N SER A 206 -0.64 0.17 11.76
CA SER A 206 0.29 0.03 12.87
C SER A 206 -0.52 -0.35 14.10
N ALA A 207 -0.26 -1.53 14.63
CA ALA A 207 -0.57 -1.89 16.01
C ALA A 207 0.27 -1.01 16.94
N GLN A 208 0.10 0.30 16.85
CA GLN A 208 0.77 1.31 17.66
C GLN A 208 -0.11 1.67 18.84
N ARG A 209 -0.71 0.65 19.47
CA ARG A 209 -1.39 0.83 20.76
C ARG A 209 -1.19 -0.38 21.66
N SER A 210 -0.54 -0.04 22.75
CA SER A 210 -0.43 -0.75 24.03
C SER A 210 0.47 -2.00 24.02
N LEU A 211 1.73 -1.76 24.35
CA LEU A 211 2.39 -2.56 25.36
C LEU A 211 1.53 -2.45 26.63
N SER A 212 0.47 -3.24 26.73
CA SER A 212 -0.21 -3.42 27.98
C SER A 212 0.67 -4.31 28.84
N GLU A 213 0.76 -4.04 30.11
CA GLU A 213 1.48 -4.84 31.14
C GLU A 213 1.10 -6.33 31.15
N ALA A 214 0.16 -6.78 30.30
CA ALA A 214 -0.38 -8.13 30.21
C ALA A 214 0.13 -8.97 29.01
N GLY A 215 1.18 -8.51 28.31
CA GLY A 215 1.75 -9.25 27.17
C GLY A 215 1.32 -8.72 25.80
N ILE A 216 2.06 -9.13 24.76
CA ILE A 216 1.79 -8.74 23.37
C ILE A 216 0.61 -9.57 22.85
N VAL A 217 -0.56 -8.95 22.68
CA VAL A 217 -1.76 -9.59 22.11
C VAL A 217 -1.85 -9.24 20.63
N PRO A 218 -1.75 -10.24 19.71
CA PRO A 218 -1.94 -10.01 18.29
C PRO A 218 -3.34 -9.47 17.99
N GLN A 219 -3.42 -8.35 17.27
CA GLN A 219 -4.69 -7.82 16.77
C GLN A 219 -4.97 -8.33 15.37
N ASP A 220 -6.25 -8.43 15.01
CA ASP A 220 -6.67 -8.82 13.66
C ASP A 220 -6.10 -7.89 12.59
N VAL A 221 -5.57 -8.47 11.53
CA VAL A 221 -5.16 -7.76 10.32
C VAL A 221 -6.41 -7.43 9.51
N ALA A 222 -6.61 -6.16 9.20
CA ALA A 222 -7.79 -5.69 8.48
C ALA A 222 -7.45 -5.30 7.03
N PHE A 223 -8.03 -6.01 6.07
CA PHE A 223 -7.96 -5.69 4.64
C PHE A 223 -9.19 -4.87 4.27
N ARG A 224 -8.97 -3.59 3.92
CA ARG A 224 -10.04 -2.67 3.51
C ARG A 224 -9.94 -2.41 2.02
N GLN A 225 -11.09 -2.41 1.36
CA GLN A 225 -11.20 -2.10 -0.05
C GLN A 225 -12.41 -1.20 -0.29
N SER A 226 -12.28 -0.28 -1.25
CA SER A 226 -13.37 0.56 -1.72
C SER A 226 -13.38 0.60 -3.24
N VAL A 227 -14.56 0.52 -3.84
CA VAL A 227 -14.75 0.59 -5.29
C VAL A 227 -15.83 1.61 -5.62
N ILE A 228 -15.68 2.30 -6.75
CA ILE A 228 -16.71 3.16 -7.32
C ILE A 228 -17.26 2.43 -8.54
N ALA A 229 -18.56 2.16 -8.52
CA ALA A 229 -19.26 1.50 -9.62
C ALA A 229 -20.31 2.45 -10.21
N GLN A 230 -20.37 2.51 -11.54
CA GLN A 230 -21.36 3.27 -12.28
C GLN A 230 -22.24 2.31 -13.07
N TYR A 231 -23.54 2.38 -12.84
CA TYR A 231 -24.54 1.56 -13.52
C TYR A 231 -25.44 2.43 -14.38
N GLU A 232 -25.89 1.87 -15.47
CA GLU A 232 -26.97 2.46 -16.26
C GLU A 232 -28.29 2.44 -15.49
N ILE A 233 -29.14 3.45 -15.69
CA ILE A 233 -30.51 3.49 -15.19
C ILE A 233 -31.47 3.41 -16.37
N LEU A 234 -32.32 2.39 -16.33
CA LEU A 234 -33.40 2.20 -17.30
C LEU A 234 -34.72 2.66 -16.69
N VAL A 235 -35.37 3.64 -17.32
CA VAL A 235 -36.72 4.07 -16.93
C VAL A 235 -37.69 2.98 -17.33
N LYS A 236 -38.65 2.64 -16.47
CA LYS A 236 -39.76 1.76 -16.86
C LYS A 236 -40.54 2.45 -17.98
N PRO A 237 -40.77 1.78 -19.12
CA PRO A 237 -41.74 2.33 -20.08
C PRO A 237 -43.10 2.46 -19.38
N GLU A 238 -43.79 3.58 -19.59
CA GLU A 238 -45.17 3.81 -19.17
C GLU A 238 -46.10 2.77 -19.77
#